data_270d12e648546b90cfa78321d583e922
#
_entry.id   270d12e648546b90cfa78321d583e922
#
_cell.length_a   1.000
_cell.length_b   1.000
_cell.length_c   1.000
_cell.angle_alpha   90.00
_cell.angle_beta   90.00
_cell.angle_gamma   90.00
#
_symmetry.space_group_name_H-M   'P 1'
#
loop_
_entity.id
_entity.type
_entity.pdbx_description
1 polymer ?
#
loop_
_entity_poly.entity_id
_entity_poly.type
_entity_poly.pdbx_seq_one_letter_code
_entity_poly.pdbx_strand_id
1 'polypeptide(L)'
;TLNDGVKRLQPGDSAVFAVVYQAVRNGETLLKVDPEKEYAGRINRVQSIMEHLTLVTPDTILNTAFEFAKLRVGESIYKTKNGLINSPGGLRYYAAIWANDQAEYTGPYFGYAGYGPGTEAATNAYDWFSGYMNNDFRPIPSSVIAEGTSFWNGAGDRGDQAMIAYGASRFALANGNRETAGKLWPLIEWCLEYCKRQINLDGVVDSDSDELEGRFPAGTANLCTSSLYYDALVSASHLCRASGRPPEVTRSYEIQASQIKEAINRYFGAKVEGFETYRYFRENDILRAWICIPLTVGIYERKAGTIDALFSPRLWTADGIATEAGDKTFWDRSTLYALRGVFAAGETDKALKHLSRYSERRLLGEHVPYPVEAYPEGDQRHLSAESGLYCRVFVEGLFGLRPTGFRSFTVSPQLPSGWNTMELKNIRAFG
;
A
#
# COMPACT_ATOMS: atom_id res chain seq x y z
N THR A 1 -9.18 15.39 41.08
CA THR A 1 -9.29 16.86 40.92
C THR A 1 -8.02 17.35 40.28
N LEU A 2 -8.12 17.91 39.06
CA LEU A 2 -6.98 18.48 38.29
C LEU A 2 -6.81 19.97 38.64
N ASN A 3 -6.77 20.32 39.90
CA ASN A 3 -6.59 21.71 40.32
C ASN A 3 -5.33 21.84 41.16
N ASP A 4 -4.27 22.39 40.58
CA ASP A 4 -2.97 22.61 41.19
C ASP A 4 -2.83 24.03 41.80
N GLY A 5 -3.92 24.76 41.91
CA GLY A 5 -3.94 26.12 42.44
C GLY A 5 -3.73 27.19 41.37
N VAL A 6 -3.43 28.42 41.83
CA VAL A 6 -3.21 29.58 40.99
C VAL A 6 -1.73 29.90 40.89
N LYS A 7 -1.18 29.93 39.65
CA LYS A 7 0.17 30.43 39.40
C LYS A 7 0.10 31.83 38.81
N ARG A 8 0.79 32.80 39.43
CA ARG A 8 0.96 34.14 38.86
C ARG A 8 2.20 34.19 37.99
N LEU A 9 2.07 34.67 36.80
CA LEU A 9 3.18 34.87 35.85
C LEU A 9 3.47 36.36 35.72
N GLN A 10 4.75 36.71 35.68
CA GLN A 10 5.23 38.05 35.30
C GLN A 10 5.35 38.17 33.79
N PRO A 11 5.37 39.41 33.24
CA PRO A 11 5.68 39.57 31.81
C PRO A 11 7.00 38.89 31.42
N GLY A 12 6.93 37.99 30.42
CA GLY A 12 8.06 37.19 30.00
C GLY A 12 8.15 35.79 30.65
N ASP A 13 7.38 35.49 31.67
CA ASP A 13 7.33 34.15 32.26
C ASP A 13 6.47 33.21 31.39
N SER A 14 6.81 31.92 31.48
CA SER A 14 6.01 30.84 30.90
C SER A 14 5.60 29.80 31.97
N ALA A 15 4.51 29.12 31.74
CA ALA A 15 4.12 27.95 32.52
C ALA A 15 3.77 26.79 31.60
N VAL A 16 4.32 25.61 31.92
CA VAL A 16 4.04 24.37 31.22
C VAL A 16 3.20 23.47 32.13
N PHE A 17 2.14 22.92 31.59
CA PHE A 17 1.30 21.94 32.26
C PHE A 17 1.33 20.65 31.45
N ALA A 18 1.46 19.52 32.11
CA ALA A 18 1.38 18.21 31.48
C ALA A 18 0.30 17.38 32.18
N VAL A 19 -0.48 16.67 31.36
CA VAL A 19 -1.48 15.72 31.85
C VAL A 19 -1.13 14.35 31.28
N VAL A 20 -1.03 13.34 32.16
CA VAL A 20 -0.73 11.97 31.78
C VAL A 20 -1.99 11.13 31.90
N TYR A 21 -2.40 10.52 30.78
CA TYR A 21 -3.47 9.54 30.74
C TYR A 21 -2.89 8.14 30.59
N GLN A 22 -3.29 7.24 31.49
CA GLN A 22 -2.87 5.85 31.43
C GLN A 22 -4.06 4.92 31.55
N ALA A 23 -4.10 3.86 30.76
CA ALA A 23 -5.01 2.75 30.91
C ALA A 23 -4.19 1.53 31.35
N VAL A 24 -4.55 0.96 32.50
CA VAL A 24 -3.90 -0.24 33.05
C VAL A 24 -4.93 -1.30 33.33
N ARG A 25 -4.53 -2.58 33.20
CA ARG A 25 -5.38 -3.69 33.61
C ARG A 25 -5.39 -3.82 35.13
N ASN A 26 -6.43 -4.46 35.66
CA ASN A 26 -6.52 -4.72 37.10
C ASN A 26 -5.26 -5.51 37.58
N GLY A 27 -4.59 -4.97 38.58
CA GLY A 27 -3.33 -5.54 39.12
C GLY A 27 -2.06 -5.02 38.46
N GLU A 28 -2.13 -4.19 37.42
CA GLU A 28 -0.97 -3.51 36.84
C GLU A 28 -0.68 -2.18 37.55
N THR A 29 0.56 -1.80 37.57
CA THR A 29 1.01 -0.53 38.21
C THR A 29 1.07 0.57 37.15
N LEU A 30 0.63 1.78 37.51
CA LEU A 30 0.83 2.98 36.70
C LEU A 30 2.32 3.23 36.44
N LEU A 31 2.67 3.50 35.20
CA LEU A 31 4.05 3.87 34.84
C LEU A 31 4.36 5.28 35.33
N LYS A 32 5.54 5.47 35.86
CA LYS A 32 6.06 6.82 36.13
C LYS A 32 6.50 7.42 34.81
N VAL A 33 5.76 8.42 34.34
CA VAL A 33 6.03 9.12 33.08
C VAL A 33 6.68 10.46 33.38
N ASP A 34 7.75 10.77 32.64
CA ASP A 34 8.36 12.10 32.59
C ASP A 34 7.86 12.81 31.33
N PRO A 35 6.96 13.80 31.45
CA PRO A 35 6.35 14.45 30.30
C PRO A 35 7.33 15.17 29.38
N GLU A 36 8.41 15.73 29.90
CA GLU A 36 9.43 16.42 29.10
C GLU A 36 10.21 15.43 28.24
N LYS A 37 10.57 14.28 28.81
CA LYS A 37 11.26 13.20 28.09
C LYS A 37 10.35 12.61 27.01
N GLU A 38 9.07 12.39 27.28
CA GLU A 38 8.10 11.89 26.31
C GLU A 38 7.88 12.90 25.17
N TYR A 39 7.80 14.18 25.48
CA TYR A 39 7.68 15.24 24.47
C TYR A 39 8.94 15.28 23.58
N ALA A 40 10.15 15.27 24.17
CA ALA A 40 11.38 15.23 23.42
C ALA A 40 11.48 13.96 22.54
N GLY A 41 11.09 12.81 23.08
CA GLY A 41 11.00 11.54 22.36
C GLY A 41 10.05 11.61 21.16
N ARG A 42 8.91 12.28 21.32
CA ARG A 42 7.94 12.51 20.23
C ARG A 42 8.54 13.39 19.13
N ILE A 43 9.18 14.49 19.48
CA ILE A 43 9.86 15.36 18.52
C ILE A 43 10.93 14.60 17.73
N ASN A 44 11.79 13.86 18.43
CA ASN A 44 12.84 13.06 17.79
C ASN A 44 12.25 12.00 16.83
N ARG A 45 11.15 11.35 17.21
CA ARG A 45 10.46 10.41 16.34
C ARG A 45 9.92 11.07 15.06
N VAL A 46 9.26 12.22 15.20
CA VAL A 46 8.76 12.98 14.04
C VAL A 46 9.92 13.35 13.12
N GLN A 47 11.00 13.93 13.67
CA GLN A 47 12.18 14.29 12.90
C GLN A 47 12.78 13.07 12.17
N SER A 48 12.92 11.94 12.86
CA SER A 48 13.42 10.71 12.25
C SER A 48 12.57 10.22 11.08
N ILE A 49 11.24 10.34 11.15
CA ILE A 49 10.36 9.99 10.03
C ILE A 49 10.55 10.99 8.88
N MET A 50 10.62 12.29 9.20
CA MET A 50 10.71 13.37 8.20
C MET A 50 12.02 13.35 7.42
N GLU A 51 13.13 12.92 8.05
CA GLU A 51 14.46 12.83 7.43
C GLU A 51 14.59 11.72 6.38
N HIS A 52 13.64 10.78 6.33
CA HIS A 52 13.65 9.68 5.37
C HIS A 52 12.74 10.00 4.19
N LEU A 53 13.18 9.68 2.99
CA LEU A 53 12.38 9.78 1.75
C LEU A 53 11.68 11.14 1.60
N THR A 54 12.43 12.17 1.25
CA THR A 54 11.94 13.55 1.15
C THR A 54 11.61 13.93 -0.28
N LEU A 55 10.39 14.39 -0.52
CA LEU A 55 9.92 14.90 -1.82
C LEU A 55 10.15 16.43 -1.90
N VAL A 56 10.75 16.88 -2.99
CA VAL A 56 10.90 18.30 -3.30
C VAL A 56 10.43 18.57 -4.73
N THR A 57 9.34 19.31 -4.85
CA THR A 57 8.75 19.73 -6.14
C THR A 57 8.38 21.21 -6.08
N PRO A 58 8.09 21.84 -7.21
CA PRO A 58 7.53 23.21 -7.23
C PRO A 58 6.14 23.33 -6.57
N ASP A 59 5.41 22.21 -6.42
CA ASP A 59 4.09 22.17 -5.80
C ASP A 59 4.21 21.91 -4.28
N THR A 60 4.06 22.98 -3.49
CA THR A 60 4.18 22.93 -2.02
C THR A 60 3.06 22.13 -1.36
N ILE A 61 1.87 22.02 -1.99
CA ILE A 61 0.77 21.20 -1.50
C ILE A 61 1.15 19.73 -1.56
N LEU A 62 1.71 19.27 -2.69
CA LEU A 62 2.17 17.89 -2.84
C LEU A 62 3.29 17.55 -1.85
N ASN A 63 4.27 18.46 -1.67
CA ASN A 63 5.35 18.26 -0.71
C ASN A 63 4.78 18.11 0.71
N THR A 64 3.85 18.99 1.10
CA THR A 64 3.23 18.97 2.45
C THR A 64 2.36 17.73 2.65
N ALA A 65 1.53 17.36 1.67
CA ALA A 65 0.69 16.17 1.74
C ALA A 65 1.53 14.87 1.83
N PHE A 66 2.68 14.84 1.13
CA PHE A 66 3.64 13.74 1.22
C PHE A 66 4.21 13.58 2.63
N GLU A 67 4.57 14.68 3.28
CA GLU A 67 5.07 14.67 4.66
C GLU A 67 3.99 14.20 5.66
N PHE A 68 2.74 14.65 5.52
CA PHE A 68 1.64 14.14 6.35
C PHE A 68 1.39 12.64 6.15
N ALA A 69 1.47 12.16 4.91
CA ALA A 69 1.33 10.74 4.62
C ALA A 69 2.45 9.90 5.28
N LYS A 70 3.70 10.37 5.22
CA LYS A 70 4.85 9.74 5.91
C LYS A 70 4.64 9.66 7.42
N LEU A 71 4.23 10.77 8.03
CA LEU A 71 3.95 10.82 9.46
C LEU A 71 2.85 9.82 9.82
N ARG A 72 1.76 9.81 9.08
CA ARG A 72 0.63 8.92 9.36
C ARG A 72 1.02 7.44 9.30
N VAL A 73 1.76 7.04 8.28
CA VAL A 73 2.29 5.67 8.17
C VAL A 73 3.20 5.33 9.35
N GLY A 74 4.11 6.23 9.72
CA GLY A 74 5.02 6.03 10.85
C GLY A 74 4.30 6.00 12.21
N GLU A 75 3.23 6.78 12.37
CA GLU A 75 2.41 6.79 13.59
C GLU A 75 1.60 5.52 13.80
N SER A 76 1.30 4.82 12.72
CA SER A 76 0.55 3.56 12.75
C SER A 76 1.41 2.33 13.11
N ILE A 77 2.64 2.54 13.54
CA ILE A 77 3.52 1.46 14.04
C ILE A 77 3.31 1.29 15.54
N TYR A 78 2.90 0.09 15.93
CA TYR A 78 2.63 -0.28 17.32
C TYR A 78 3.56 -1.40 17.79
N LYS A 79 3.92 -1.35 19.07
CA LYS A 79 4.65 -2.43 19.72
C LYS A 79 3.66 -3.45 20.29
N THR A 80 3.79 -4.69 19.83
CA THR A 80 3.03 -5.83 20.32
C THR A 80 3.96 -6.79 21.09
N LYS A 81 3.43 -7.89 21.64
CA LYS A 81 4.24 -8.94 22.28
C LYS A 81 5.18 -9.61 21.28
N ASN A 82 4.80 -9.67 20.02
CA ASN A 82 5.54 -10.33 18.95
C ASN A 82 6.34 -9.35 18.07
N GLY A 83 6.66 -8.15 18.57
CA GLY A 83 7.44 -7.14 17.86
C GLY A 83 6.59 -5.98 17.34
N LEU A 84 7.20 -5.13 16.53
CA LEU A 84 6.51 -4.00 15.90
C LEU A 84 5.62 -4.49 14.76
N ILE A 85 4.45 -3.86 14.62
CA ILE A 85 3.57 -4.00 13.45
C ILE A 85 3.15 -2.63 12.97
N ASN A 86 2.86 -2.50 11.69
CA ASN A 86 2.14 -1.36 11.13
C ASN A 86 0.67 -1.77 10.96
N SER A 87 -0.23 -1.15 11.70
CA SER A 87 -1.66 -1.39 11.61
C SER A 87 -2.32 -0.30 10.77
N PRO A 88 -3.48 -0.55 10.12
CA PRO A 88 -4.18 0.50 9.37
C PRO A 88 -4.63 1.66 10.27
N GLY A 89 -4.68 1.44 11.58
CA GLY A 89 -5.16 2.43 12.55
C GLY A 89 -6.69 2.38 12.71
N GLY A 90 -7.29 3.50 13.14
CA GLY A 90 -8.72 3.58 13.38
C GLY A 90 -9.17 3.01 14.72
N LEU A 91 -10.47 3.09 15.02
CA LEU A 91 -11.02 2.78 16.35
C LEU A 91 -10.98 1.30 16.71
N ARG A 92 -11.09 0.40 15.73
CA ARG A 92 -11.29 -1.04 15.97
C ARG A 92 -10.11 -1.92 15.65
N TYR A 93 -9.18 -1.45 14.80
CA TYR A 93 -8.25 -2.31 14.10
C TYR A 93 -6.77 -2.02 14.39
N TYR A 94 -6.48 -1.22 15.42
CA TYR A 94 -5.11 -0.80 15.73
C TYR A 94 -4.15 -1.94 16.10
N ALA A 95 -4.66 -3.08 16.54
CA ALA A 95 -3.86 -4.26 16.92
C ALA A 95 -3.98 -5.42 15.91
N ALA A 96 -4.17 -5.11 14.64
CA ALA A 96 -4.34 -6.11 13.58
C ALA A 96 -3.55 -5.72 12.32
N ILE A 97 -3.28 -6.71 11.48
CA ILE A 97 -2.71 -6.51 10.14
C ILE A 97 -3.64 -7.15 9.11
N TRP A 98 -3.74 -6.52 7.94
CA TRP A 98 -4.43 -7.05 6.77
C TRP A 98 -3.45 -7.29 5.63
N ALA A 99 -3.70 -8.32 4.81
CA ALA A 99 -2.82 -8.68 3.70
C ALA A 99 -2.66 -7.51 2.70
N ASN A 100 -3.77 -6.90 2.29
CA ASN A 100 -3.74 -5.74 1.40
C ASN A 100 -2.99 -4.54 2.00
N ASP A 101 -3.29 -4.15 3.25
CA ASP A 101 -2.64 -3.01 3.91
C ASP A 101 -1.13 -3.17 3.98
N GLN A 102 -0.66 -4.37 4.31
CA GLN A 102 0.76 -4.67 4.41
C GLN A 102 1.42 -4.83 3.03
N ALA A 103 0.81 -5.62 2.16
CA ALA A 103 1.43 -6.03 0.93
C ALA A 103 1.30 -5.00 -0.19
N GLU A 104 0.16 -4.32 -0.27
CA GLU A 104 -0.09 -3.39 -1.36
C GLU A 104 0.27 -1.94 -1.01
N TYR A 105 0.28 -1.56 0.27
CA TYR A 105 0.45 -0.15 0.66
C TYR A 105 1.72 0.09 1.46
N THR A 106 1.81 -0.41 2.68
CA THR A 106 2.85 0.02 3.64
C THR A 106 4.16 -0.74 3.51
N GLY A 107 4.14 -2.05 3.29
CA GLY A 107 5.35 -2.87 3.20
C GLY A 107 6.33 -2.39 2.13
N PRO A 108 5.93 -2.31 0.84
CA PRO A 108 6.81 -1.79 -0.20
C PRO A 108 7.28 -0.34 0.03
N TYR A 109 6.43 0.51 0.64
CA TYR A 109 6.83 1.86 1.02
C TYR A 109 8.01 1.85 2.01
N PHE A 110 7.94 1.04 3.07
CA PHE A 110 9.03 0.94 4.05
C PHE A 110 10.34 0.44 3.45
N GLY A 111 10.27 -0.36 2.39
CA GLY A 111 11.45 -0.76 1.63
C GLY A 111 12.20 0.42 1.02
N TYR A 112 11.50 1.48 0.60
CA TYR A 112 12.11 2.70 0.06
C TYR A 112 12.50 3.70 1.13
N ALA A 113 11.69 3.83 2.17
CA ALA A 113 11.92 4.78 3.25
C ALA A 113 13.16 4.41 4.07
N GLY A 114 13.42 3.11 4.29
CA GLY A 114 14.51 2.63 5.13
C GLY A 114 14.40 3.11 6.58
N TYR A 115 13.19 3.41 7.03
CA TYR A 115 12.89 3.75 8.42
C TYR A 115 12.89 2.47 9.25
N GLY A 116 13.84 2.33 10.17
CA GLY A 116 14.09 1.09 10.91
C GLY A 116 12.84 0.43 11.51
N PRO A 117 12.03 1.17 12.32
CA PRO A 117 10.79 0.62 12.86
C PRO A 117 9.78 0.18 11.79
N GLY A 118 9.71 0.87 10.65
CA GLY A 118 8.86 0.48 9.53
C GLY A 118 9.34 -0.79 8.83
N THR A 119 10.64 -0.92 8.65
CA THR A 119 11.27 -2.13 8.10
C THR A 119 11.03 -3.34 9.00
N GLU A 120 11.18 -3.17 10.32
CA GLU A 120 10.86 -4.22 11.30
C GLU A 120 9.38 -4.59 11.25
N ALA A 121 8.48 -3.60 11.25
CA ALA A 121 7.05 -3.84 11.22
C ALA A 121 6.60 -4.58 9.95
N ALA A 122 7.13 -4.22 8.78
CA ALA A 122 6.84 -4.91 7.53
C ALA A 122 7.36 -6.37 7.55
N THR A 123 8.57 -6.58 8.05
CA THR A 123 9.14 -7.93 8.19
C THR A 123 8.30 -8.81 9.11
N ASN A 124 7.90 -8.28 10.27
CA ASN A 124 7.06 -9.00 11.23
C ASN A 124 5.67 -9.31 10.67
N ALA A 125 5.08 -8.40 9.91
CA ALA A 125 3.77 -8.65 9.28
C ALA A 125 3.82 -9.85 8.33
N TYR A 126 4.82 -9.93 7.48
CA TYR A 126 5.01 -11.10 6.60
C TYR A 126 5.33 -12.37 7.39
N ASP A 127 6.10 -12.26 8.47
CA ASP A 127 6.40 -13.38 9.36
C ASP A 127 5.12 -13.93 10.02
N TRP A 128 4.19 -13.07 10.42
CA TRP A 128 2.89 -13.49 10.95
C TRP A 128 2.08 -14.25 9.91
N PHE A 129 2.01 -13.77 8.67
CA PHE A 129 1.33 -14.50 7.60
C PHE A 129 2.01 -15.85 7.29
N SER A 130 3.33 -15.94 7.41
CA SER A 130 4.06 -17.19 7.17
C SER A 130 3.66 -18.31 8.14
N GLY A 131 3.22 -17.97 9.34
CA GLY A 131 2.72 -18.90 10.34
C GLY A 131 1.44 -19.65 9.93
N TYR A 132 0.77 -19.19 8.87
CA TYR A 132 -0.44 -19.85 8.34
C TYR A 132 -0.19 -20.68 7.08
N MET A 133 1.05 -20.76 6.59
CA MET A 133 1.39 -21.69 5.51
C MET A 133 1.08 -23.12 5.91
N ASN A 134 0.56 -23.90 4.99
CA ASN A 134 0.17 -25.27 5.26
C ASN A 134 0.41 -26.18 4.03
N ASN A 135 0.50 -27.49 4.24
CA ASN A 135 0.80 -28.46 3.18
C ASN A 135 -0.35 -28.67 2.20
N ASP A 136 -1.57 -28.34 2.60
CA ASP A 136 -2.77 -28.54 1.78
C ASP A 136 -3.01 -27.35 0.85
N PHE A 137 -2.19 -26.28 0.93
CA PHE A 137 -2.38 -25.03 0.22
C PHE A 137 -3.79 -24.44 0.43
N ARG A 138 -4.27 -24.45 1.69
CA ARG A 138 -5.46 -23.69 2.07
C ARG A 138 -5.08 -22.21 2.22
N PRO A 139 -5.99 -21.26 1.86
CA PRO A 139 -5.64 -19.84 1.88
C PRO A 139 -5.17 -19.36 3.25
N ILE A 140 -4.16 -18.49 3.23
CA ILE A 140 -3.72 -17.71 4.39
C ILE A 140 -4.86 -16.75 4.75
N PRO A 141 -5.18 -16.52 6.03
CA PRO A 141 -6.24 -15.59 6.41
C PRO A 141 -5.94 -14.15 5.96
N SER A 142 -6.99 -13.43 5.60
CA SER A 142 -6.91 -12.05 5.14
C SER A 142 -6.39 -11.09 6.20
N SER A 143 -6.58 -11.41 7.48
CA SER A 143 -6.13 -10.58 8.58
C SER A 143 -5.67 -11.43 9.77
N VAL A 144 -4.61 -10.96 10.45
CA VAL A 144 -4.11 -11.51 11.70
C VAL A 144 -4.34 -10.47 12.79
N ILE A 145 -5.06 -10.87 13.85
CA ILE A 145 -5.59 -9.98 14.88
C ILE A 145 -4.89 -10.27 16.21
N ALA A 146 -4.78 -9.22 17.02
CA ALA A 146 -4.37 -9.31 18.42
C ALA A 146 -3.13 -10.18 18.63
N GLU A 147 -2.05 -9.80 18.00
CA GLU A 147 -0.74 -10.45 18.22
C GLU A 147 -0.68 -11.93 17.76
N GLY A 148 -1.50 -12.29 16.77
CA GLY A 148 -1.58 -13.66 16.26
C GLY A 148 -2.47 -14.57 17.07
N THR A 149 -3.23 -14.05 18.03
CA THR A 149 -4.16 -14.86 18.85
C THR A 149 -5.48 -15.16 18.14
N SER A 150 -5.77 -14.45 17.06
CA SER A 150 -6.97 -14.62 16.25
C SER A 150 -6.69 -14.20 14.81
N PHE A 151 -7.61 -14.55 13.90
CA PHE A 151 -7.55 -14.17 12.49
C PHE A 151 -8.96 -13.93 11.94
N TRP A 152 -9.04 -13.28 10.78
CA TRP A 152 -10.28 -13.11 10.04
C TRP A 152 -10.10 -13.50 8.57
N ASN A 153 -11.08 -14.21 8.04
CA ASN A 153 -11.15 -14.63 6.63
C ASN A 153 -12.62 -14.75 6.16
N GLY A 154 -13.49 -13.89 6.71
CA GLY A 154 -14.95 -13.97 6.48
C GLY A 154 -15.39 -13.74 5.04
N ALA A 155 -14.54 -13.15 4.18
CA ALA A 155 -14.82 -12.97 2.75
C ALA A 155 -14.18 -14.06 1.85
N GLY A 156 -13.69 -15.16 2.45
CA GLY A 156 -12.97 -16.20 1.73
C GLY A 156 -11.58 -15.78 1.28
N ASP A 157 -11.08 -16.37 0.20
CA ASP A 157 -9.86 -15.93 -0.48
C ASP A 157 -10.13 -14.65 -1.28
N ARG A 158 -9.51 -13.56 -0.87
CA ARG A 158 -9.60 -12.24 -1.52
C ARG A 158 -8.48 -11.99 -2.55
N GLY A 159 -7.73 -13.04 -2.92
CA GLY A 159 -6.47 -12.87 -3.64
C GLY A 159 -5.32 -12.52 -2.70
N ASP A 160 -5.47 -12.76 -1.39
CA ASP A 160 -4.50 -12.40 -0.35
C ASP A 160 -3.10 -12.95 -0.62
N GLN A 161 -3.01 -14.16 -1.19
CA GLN A 161 -1.72 -14.77 -1.53
C GLN A 161 -1.02 -14.06 -2.69
N ALA A 162 -1.75 -13.58 -3.69
CA ALA A 162 -1.21 -12.75 -4.76
C ALA A 162 -0.71 -11.39 -4.20
N MET A 163 -1.47 -10.77 -3.30
CA MET A 163 -1.09 -9.55 -2.59
C MET A 163 0.19 -9.76 -1.79
N ILE A 164 0.25 -10.80 -0.95
CA ILE A 164 1.41 -11.11 -0.10
C ILE A 164 2.66 -11.37 -0.94
N ALA A 165 2.56 -12.21 -1.97
CA ALA A 165 3.69 -12.48 -2.85
C ALA A 165 4.20 -11.21 -3.56
N TYR A 166 3.28 -10.37 -4.06
CA TYR A 166 3.58 -9.08 -4.67
C TYR A 166 4.31 -8.14 -3.69
N GLY A 167 3.74 -7.92 -2.52
CA GLY A 167 4.28 -6.97 -1.55
C GLY A 167 5.58 -7.43 -0.93
N ALA A 168 5.67 -8.70 -0.51
CA ALA A 168 6.87 -9.26 0.11
C ALA A 168 8.06 -9.28 -0.86
N SER A 169 7.84 -9.62 -2.14
CA SER A 169 8.89 -9.60 -3.16
C SER A 169 9.41 -8.19 -3.42
N ARG A 170 8.53 -7.21 -3.57
CA ARG A 170 8.91 -5.80 -3.76
C ARG A 170 9.62 -5.23 -2.55
N PHE A 171 9.11 -5.51 -1.34
CA PHE A 171 9.75 -5.10 -0.10
C PHE A 171 11.16 -5.68 0.03
N ALA A 172 11.32 -6.99 -0.18
CA ALA A 172 12.62 -7.66 -0.08
C ALA A 172 13.65 -7.09 -1.05
N LEU A 173 13.24 -6.80 -2.30
CA LEU A 173 14.11 -6.18 -3.30
C LEU A 173 14.49 -4.76 -2.93
N ALA A 174 13.52 -3.92 -2.54
CA ALA A 174 13.77 -2.52 -2.18
C ALA A 174 14.59 -2.39 -0.89
N ASN A 175 14.30 -3.21 0.11
CA ASN A 175 15.08 -3.27 1.35
C ASN A 175 16.54 -3.66 1.09
N GLY A 176 16.80 -4.54 0.12
CA GLY A 176 18.14 -4.93 -0.31
C GLY A 176 18.91 -5.81 0.67
N ASN A 177 18.31 -6.19 1.81
CA ASN A 177 18.94 -7.04 2.79
C ASN A 177 18.74 -8.53 2.45
N ARG A 178 19.86 -9.26 2.26
CA ARG A 178 19.83 -10.68 1.87
C ARG A 178 19.24 -11.59 2.94
N GLU A 179 19.46 -11.29 4.22
CA GLU A 179 18.95 -12.08 5.34
C GLU A 179 17.41 -11.93 5.41
N THR A 180 16.90 -10.70 5.37
CA THR A 180 15.47 -10.41 5.29
C THR A 180 14.82 -11.09 4.09
N ALA A 181 15.43 -10.99 2.92
CA ALA A 181 14.95 -11.65 1.71
C ALA A 181 14.92 -13.19 1.84
N GLY A 182 15.95 -13.77 2.47
CA GLY A 182 16.01 -15.20 2.77
C GLY A 182 14.91 -15.65 3.74
N LYS A 183 14.62 -14.84 4.75
CA LYS A 183 13.52 -15.08 5.70
C LYS A 183 12.15 -15.04 5.03
N LEU A 184 11.93 -14.11 4.11
CA LEU A 184 10.63 -13.92 3.44
C LEU A 184 10.42 -14.89 2.27
N TRP A 185 11.47 -15.48 1.73
CA TRP A 185 11.39 -16.32 0.53
C TRP A 185 10.43 -17.50 0.66
N PRO A 186 10.40 -18.28 1.77
CA PRO A 186 9.46 -19.40 1.88
C PRO A 186 8.00 -18.98 1.75
N LEU A 187 7.63 -17.82 2.31
CA LEU A 187 6.28 -17.26 2.18
C LEU A 187 5.98 -16.86 0.74
N ILE A 188 6.93 -16.15 0.07
CA ILE A 188 6.78 -15.74 -1.32
C ILE A 188 6.57 -16.96 -2.21
N GLU A 189 7.42 -17.95 -2.08
CA GLU A 189 7.35 -19.20 -2.88
C GLU A 189 6.05 -19.96 -2.65
N TRP A 190 5.62 -20.07 -1.39
CA TRP A 190 4.35 -20.72 -1.03
C TRP A 190 3.16 -19.97 -1.63
N CYS A 191 3.11 -18.65 -1.54
CA CYS A 191 2.05 -17.84 -2.11
C CYS A 191 2.00 -17.92 -3.64
N LEU A 192 3.15 -17.95 -4.30
CA LEU A 192 3.23 -18.13 -5.77
C LEU A 192 2.73 -19.50 -6.19
N GLU A 193 3.10 -20.57 -5.47
CA GLU A 193 2.61 -21.90 -5.74
C GLU A 193 1.10 -22.02 -5.47
N TYR A 194 0.60 -21.37 -4.40
CA TYR A 194 -0.84 -21.27 -4.13
C TYR A 194 -1.58 -20.68 -5.34
N CYS A 195 -1.19 -19.48 -5.78
CA CYS A 195 -1.83 -18.81 -6.92
C CYS A 195 -1.76 -19.65 -8.20
N LYS A 196 -0.62 -20.33 -8.43
CA LYS A 196 -0.46 -21.23 -9.57
C LYS A 196 -1.49 -22.37 -9.56
N ARG A 197 -1.83 -22.90 -8.38
CA ARG A 197 -2.85 -23.96 -8.21
C ARG A 197 -4.28 -23.45 -8.42
N GLN A 198 -4.48 -22.14 -8.26
CA GLN A 198 -5.77 -21.47 -8.50
C GLN A 198 -5.93 -21.01 -9.96
N ILE A 199 -4.97 -21.26 -10.85
CA ILE A 199 -5.12 -20.93 -12.28
C ILE A 199 -6.20 -21.82 -12.89
N ASN A 200 -7.23 -21.17 -13.41
CA ASN A 200 -8.35 -21.84 -14.07
C ASN A 200 -8.08 -22.18 -15.55
N LEU A 201 -9.05 -22.76 -16.24
CA LEU A 201 -8.93 -23.15 -17.66
C LEU A 201 -8.69 -21.98 -18.62
N ASP A 202 -9.05 -20.75 -18.23
CA ASP A 202 -8.81 -19.54 -19.00
C ASP A 202 -7.40 -18.96 -18.77
N GLY A 203 -6.67 -19.50 -17.79
CA GLY A 203 -5.31 -19.13 -17.46
C GLY A 203 -5.21 -17.94 -16.49
N VAL A 204 -6.30 -17.55 -15.82
CA VAL A 204 -6.34 -16.49 -14.80
C VAL A 204 -6.54 -17.10 -13.42
N VAL A 205 -6.21 -16.34 -12.36
CA VAL A 205 -6.27 -16.82 -10.97
C VAL A 205 -7.67 -16.68 -10.41
N ASP A 206 -8.24 -17.78 -9.93
CA ASP A 206 -9.51 -17.79 -9.20
C ASP A 206 -9.33 -17.30 -7.77
N SER A 207 -10.37 -16.65 -7.23
CA SER A 207 -10.51 -16.22 -5.84
C SER A 207 -11.98 -16.07 -5.48
N ASP A 208 -12.34 -16.16 -4.18
CA ASP A 208 -13.73 -16.08 -3.73
C ASP A 208 -14.27 -14.63 -3.79
N SER A 209 -13.39 -13.66 -3.57
CA SER A 209 -13.71 -12.24 -3.56
C SER A 209 -12.47 -11.40 -3.90
N ASP A 210 -12.49 -10.13 -3.55
CA ASP A 210 -11.35 -9.21 -3.63
C ASP A 210 -11.15 -8.46 -2.29
N GLU A 211 -10.21 -7.53 -2.27
CA GLU A 211 -9.93 -6.72 -1.07
C GLU A 211 -11.13 -5.87 -0.58
N LEU A 212 -12.16 -5.71 -1.40
CA LEU A 212 -13.40 -5.03 -1.00
C LEU A 212 -14.37 -5.93 -0.24
N GLU A 213 -13.97 -7.18 0.05
CA GLU A 213 -14.62 -8.07 1.01
C GLU A 213 -16.08 -8.42 0.65
N GLY A 214 -16.35 -8.53 -0.65
CA GLY A 214 -17.68 -8.84 -1.16
C GLY A 214 -18.67 -7.67 -1.15
N ARG A 215 -18.24 -6.45 -0.84
CA ARG A 215 -19.07 -5.23 -0.94
C ARG A 215 -19.46 -4.91 -2.37
N PHE A 216 -18.64 -5.32 -3.32
CA PHE A 216 -18.89 -5.24 -4.75
C PHE A 216 -18.65 -6.63 -5.38
N PRO A 217 -19.37 -6.99 -6.46
CA PRO A 217 -19.12 -8.24 -7.16
C PRO A 217 -17.68 -8.35 -7.67
N ALA A 218 -17.05 -9.51 -7.48
CA ALA A 218 -15.68 -9.78 -7.93
C ALA A 218 -15.57 -10.96 -8.91
N GLY A 219 -16.67 -11.71 -9.13
CA GLY A 219 -16.66 -12.92 -9.94
C GLY A 219 -15.85 -14.05 -9.28
N THR A 220 -15.62 -15.14 -10.01
CA THR A 220 -14.76 -16.26 -9.58
C THR A 220 -13.29 -16.01 -9.90
N ALA A 221 -12.98 -15.09 -10.81
CA ALA A 221 -11.66 -14.60 -11.13
C ALA A 221 -11.74 -13.11 -11.39
N ASN A 222 -10.86 -12.31 -10.78
CA ASN A 222 -10.85 -10.87 -10.93
C ASN A 222 -9.50 -10.34 -11.43
N LEU A 223 -9.57 -9.14 -12.02
CA LEU A 223 -8.45 -8.47 -12.65
C LEU A 223 -7.33 -8.12 -11.64
N CYS A 224 -7.71 -7.74 -10.41
CA CYS A 224 -6.77 -7.37 -9.36
C CYS A 224 -5.88 -8.56 -8.99
N THR A 225 -6.47 -9.68 -8.57
CA THR A 225 -5.74 -10.89 -8.14
C THR A 225 -4.77 -11.38 -9.23
N SER A 226 -5.25 -11.49 -10.48
CA SER A 226 -4.40 -11.94 -11.60
C SER A 226 -3.27 -10.97 -11.92
N SER A 227 -3.51 -9.66 -11.84
CA SER A 227 -2.50 -8.62 -12.10
C SER A 227 -1.43 -8.56 -11.01
N LEU A 228 -1.81 -8.71 -9.74
CA LEU A 228 -0.86 -8.76 -8.62
C LEU A 228 -0.02 -10.04 -8.69
N TYR A 229 -0.62 -11.18 -9.04
CA TYR A 229 0.13 -12.42 -9.27
C TYR A 229 1.16 -12.26 -10.40
N TYR A 230 0.80 -11.60 -11.50
CA TYR A 230 1.75 -11.27 -12.58
C TYR A 230 2.99 -10.53 -12.04
N ASP A 231 2.77 -9.44 -11.32
CA ASP A 231 3.90 -8.65 -10.80
C ASP A 231 4.69 -9.38 -9.70
N ALA A 232 4.02 -10.21 -8.91
CA ALA A 232 4.66 -11.07 -7.93
C ALA A 232 5.66 -12.03 -8.61
N LEU A 233 5.29 -12.65 -9.73
CA LEU A 233 6.17 -13.51 -10.54
C LEU A 233 7.36 -12.74 -11.11
N VAL A 234 7.12 -11.53 -11.65
CA VAL A 234 8.21 -10.67 -12.18
C VAL A 234 9.15 -10.27 -11.04
N SER A 235 8.63 -9.84 -9.90
CA SER A 235 9.44 -9.44 -8.74
C SER A 235 10.19 -10.63 -8.14
N ALA A 236 9.57 -11.81 -8.05
CA ALA A 236 10.21 -13.03 -7.58
C ALA A 236 11.31 -13.50 -8.54
N SER A 237 11.17 -13.33 -9.85
CA SER A 237 12.25 -13.64 -10.81
C SER A 237 13.49 -12.76 -10.57
N HIS A 238 13.29 -11.46 -10.30
CA HIS A 238 14.38 -10.56 -9.90
C HIS A 238 15.01 -10.98 -8.57
N LEU A 239 14.18 -11.35 -7.60
CA LEU A 239 14.63 -11.78 -6.27
C LEU A 239 15.43 -13.10 -6.35
N CYS A 240 15.01 -14.07 -7.17
CA CYS A 240 15.74 -15.30 -7.44
C CYS A 240 17.14 -15.01 -7.97
N ARG A 241 17.23 -14.14 -8.98
CA ARG A 241 18.48 -13.74 -9.60
C ARG A 241 19.39 -13.03 -8.58
N ALA A 242 18.86 -12.09 -7.80
CA ALA A 242 19.60 -11.36 -6.79
C ALA A 242 20.09 -12.25 -5.63
N SER A 243 19.33 -13.29 -5.29
CA SER A 243 19.64 -14.25 -4.23
C SER A 243 20.58 -15.39 -4.68
N GLY A 244 20.88 -15.50 -6.00
CA GLY A 244 21.70 -16.58 -6.55
C GLY A 244 20.97 -17.93 -6.57
N ARG A 245 19.65 -17.94 -6.70
CA ARG A 245 18.88 -19.17 -6.84
C ARG A 245 19.10 -19.81 -8.23
N PRO A 246 18.79 -21.10 -8.38
CA PRO A 246 18.98 -21.81 -9.65
C PRO A 246 18.32 -21.06 -10.82
N PRO A 247 19.01 -20.89 -11.97
CA PRO A 247 18.48 -20.14 -13.12
C PRO A 247 17.16 -20.70 -13.67
N GLU A 248 16.90 -22.00 -13.53
CA GLU A 248 15.67 -22.66 -13.93
C GLU A 248 14.46 -22.16 -13.13
N VAL A 249 14.62 -21.82 -11.84
CA VAL A 249 13.57 -21.26 -11.01
C VAL A 249 13.22 -19.85 -11.52
N THR A 250 14.22 -19.03 -11.78
CA THR A 250 14.04 -17.69 -12.36
C THR A 250 13.28 -17.77 -13.68
N ARG A 251 13.73 -18.67 -14.58
CA ARG A 251 13.11 -18.85 -15.90
C ARG A 251 11.67 -19.35 -15.79
N SER A 252 11.38 -20.23 -14.82
CA SER A 252 10.02 -20.71 -14.59
C SER A 252 9.07 -19.57 -14.24
N TYR A 253 9.48 -18.63 -13.37
CA TYR A 253 8.66 -17.45 -13.02
C TYR A 253 8.52 -16.49 -14.21
N GLU A 254 9.54 -16.28 -15.02
CA GLU A 254 9.46 -15.44 -16.22
C GLU A 254 8.46 -16.02 -17.24
N ILE A 255 8.46 -17.34 -17.46
CA ILE A 255 7.48 -18.01 -18.33
C ILE A 255 6.06 -17.86 -17.77
N GLN A 256 5.85 -18.13 -16.49
CA GLN A 256 4.55 -17.98 -15.86
C GLN A 256 4.05 -16.53 -15.94
N ALA A 257 4.94 -15.55 -15.72
CA ALA A 257 4.59 -14.13 -15.86
C ALA A 257 4.13 -13.78 -17.28
N SER A 258 4.80 -14.29 -18.31
CA SER A 258 4.36 -14.09 -19.70
C SER A 258 2.99 -14.71 -19.96
N GLN A 259 2.77 -15.94 -19.50
CA GLN A 259 1.51 -16.65 -19.69
C GLN A 259 0.33 -15.95 -19.01
N ILE A 260 0.48 -15.53 -17.75
CA ILE A 260 -0.59 -14.84 -17.03
C ILE A 260 -0.86 -13.45 -17.62
N LYS A 261 0.15 -12.72 -18.11
CA LYS A 261 -0.04 -11.45 -18.80
C LYS A 261 -0.89 -11.61 -20.07
N GLU A 262 -0.62 -12.62 -20.88
CA GLU A 262 -1.42 -12.94 -22.06
C GLU A 262 -2.86 -13.32 -21.68
N ALA A 263 -3.02 -14.12 -20.62
CA ALA A 263 -4.33 -14.53 -20.13
C ALA A 263 -5.14 -13.32 -19.60
N ILE A 264 -4.52 -12.40 -18.86
CA ILE A 264 -5.16 -11.14 -18.40
C ILE A 264 -5.72 -10.37 -19.59
N ASN A 265 -4.91 -10.14 -20.63
CA ASN A 265 -5.36 -9.38 -21.80
C ASN A 265 -6.47 -10.08 -22.59
N ARG A 266 -6.44 -11.41 -22.66
CA ARG A 266 -7.46 -12.21 -23.35
C ARG A 266 -8.76 -12.31 -22.56
N TYR A 267 -8.68 -12.55 -21.26
CA TYR A 267 -9.85 -12.82 -20.42
C TYR A 267 -10.59 -11.55 -19.98
N PHE A 268 -9.82 -10.57 -19.49
CA PHE A 268 -10.40 -9.33 -18.95
C PHE A 268 -10.48 -8.21 -20.00
N GLY A 269 -9.71 -8.27 -21.09
CA GLY A 269 -9.74 -7.25 -22.13
C GLY A 269 -11.12 -7.14 -22.78
N ALA A 270 -11.73 -5.94 -22.71
CA ALA A 270 -13.09 -5.71 -23.18
C ALA A 270 -13.35 -4.25 -23.53
N LYS A 271 -14.47 -4.02 -24.23
CA LYS A 271 -15.09 -2.70 -24.32
C LYS A 271 -16.14 -2.59 -23.23
N VAL A 272 -15.95 -1.69 -22.26
CA VAL A 272 -16.86 -1.47 -21.14
C VAL A 272 -17.34 -0.02 -21.19
N GLU A 273 -18.65 0.20 -21.18
CA GLU A 273 -19.28 1.53 -21.31
C GLU A 273 -18.67 2.42 -22.41
N GLY A 274 -18.26 1.81 -23.53
CA GLY A 274 -17.69 2.51 -24.69
C GLY A 274 -16.16 2.64 -24.69
N PHE A 275 -15.44 2.30 -23.61
CA PHE A 275 -14.00 2.38 -23.50
C PHE A 275 -13.34 1.03 -23.80
N GLU A 276 -12.28 1.04 -24.61
CA GLU A 276 -11.43 -0.13 -24.88
C GLU A 276 -10.48 -0.36 -23.69
N THR A 277 -10.95 -1.06 -22.66
CA THR A 277 -10.27 -1.25 -21.38
C THR A 277 -10.35 -2.69 -20.90
N TYR A 278 -10.58 -2.90 -19.64
CA TYR A 278 -10.77 -4.19 -19.00
C TYR A 278 -12.13 -4.26 -18.32
N ARG A 279 -12.78 -5.43 -18.36
CA ARG A 279 -13.80 -5.78 -17.38
C ARG A 279 -13.11 -6.23 -16.10
N TYR A 280 -13.76 -6.05 -14.95
CA TYR A 280 -13.16 -6.46 -13.68
C TYR A 280 -13.22 -7.98 -13.45
N PHE A 281 -14.32 -8.60 -13.88
CA PHE A 281 -14.54 -10.05 -13.97
C PHE A 281 -15.36 -10.35 -15.24
N ARG A 282 -15.54 -11.64 -15.58
CA ARG A 282 -16.09 -12.05 -16.90
C ARG A 282 -17.43 -11.41 -17.25
N GLU A 283 -18.34 -11.34 -16.30
CA GLU A 283 -19.71 -10.84 -16.49
C GLU A 283 -19.85 -9.33 -16.20
N ASN A 284 -18.76 -8.67 -15.86
CA ASN A 284 -18.79 -7.26 -15.50
C ASN A 284 -18.88 -6.35 -16.74
N ASP A 285 -19.91 -5.56 -16.82
CA ASP A 285 -20.21 -4.60 -17.88
C ASP A 285 -20.22 -3.12 -17.42
N ILE A 286 -19.93 -2.90 -16.14
CA ILE A 286 -19.87 -1.59 -15.50
C ILE A 286 -18.40 -1.24 -15.22
N LEU A 287 -18.02 0.04 -15.44
CA LEU A 287 -16.66 0.50 -15.13
C LEU A 287 -16.36 0.40 -13.64
N ARG A 288 -15.21 -0.16 -13.32
CA ARG A 288 -14.66 -0.32 -11.95
C ARG A 288 -13.34 0.43 -11.84
N ALA A 289 -13.07 0.99 -10.68
CA ALA A 289 -11.79 1.67 -10.39
C ALA A 289 -10.58 0.75 -10.63
N TRP A 290 -10.70 -0.53 -10.28
CA TRP A 290 -9.61 -1.52 -10.37
C TRP A 290 -9.15 -1.87 -11.79
N ILE A 291 -9.75 -1.34 -12.84
CA ILE A 291 -9.17 -1.40 -14.19
C ILE A 291 -7.79 -0.71 -14.27
N CYS A 292 -7.43 0.08 -13.27
CA CYS A 292 -6.12 0.72 -13.14
C CYS A 292 -4.98 -0.25 -12.78
N ILE A 293 -5.26 -1.40 -12.17
CA ILE A 293 -4.22 -2.30 -11.64
C ILE A 293 -3.24 -2.77 -12.73
N PRO A 294 -3.67 -3.17 -13.94
CA PRO A 294 -2.74 -3.49 -15.02
C PRO A 294 -1.70 -2.40 -15.29
N LEU A 295 -2.09 -1.11 -15.25
CA LEU A 295 -1.16 0.00 -15.45
C LEU A 295 -0.07 0.04 -14.37
N THR A 296 -0.42 -0.26 -13.11
CA THR A 296 0.52 -0.20 -11.98
C THR A 296 1.58 -1.30 -12.02
N VAL A 297 1.28 -2.39 -12.72
CA VAL A 297 2.16 -3.57 -12.84
C VAL A 297 2.86 -3.65 -14.20
N GLY A 298 2.65 -2.66 -15.09
CA GLY A 298 3.34 -2.56 -16.37
C GLY A 298 2.67 -3.31 -17.51
N ILE A 299 1.35 -3.51 -17.44
CA ILE A 299 0.52 -4.06 -18.52
C ILE A 299 -0.16 -2.88 -19.23
N TYR A 300 0.31 -2.51 -20.43
CA TYR A 300 -0.06 -1.27 -21.12
C TYR A 300 -0.85 -1.48 -22.43
N GLU A 301 -1.23 -2.71 -22.76
CA GLU A 301 -1.89 -3.05 -24.02
C GLU A 301 -3.20 -2.28 -24.25
N ARG A 302 -3.88 -1.91 -23.16
CA ARG A 302 -5.13 -1.14 -23.22
C ARG A 302 -5.03 0.21 -22.50
N LYS A 303 -3.80 0.77 -22.37
CA LYS A 303 -3.56 1.97 -21.55
C LYS A 303 -4.43 3.15 -21.94
N ALA A 304 -4.57 3.45 -23.22
CA ALA A 304 -5.31 4.64 -23.68
C ALA A 304 -6.78 4.63 -23.22
N GLY A 305 -7.51 3.58 -23.56
CA GLY A 305 -8.93 3.45 -23.19
C GLY A 305 -9.12 3.31 -21.67
N THR A 306 -8.19 2.67 -20.97
CA THR A 306 -8.21 2.56 -19.51
C THR A 306 -8.04 3.93 -18.85
N ILE A 307 -7.09 4.74 -19.30
CA ILE A 307 -6.85 6.10 -18.77
C ILE A 307 -8.05 7.01 -19.07
N ASP A 308 -8.61 6.91 -20.27
CA ASP A 308 -9.81 7.68 -20.64
C ASP A 308 -11.04 7.28 -19.79
N ALA A 309 -11.20 5.99 -19.50
CA ALA A 309 -12.25 5.51 -18.60
C ALA A 309 -12.09 6.01 -17.17
N LEU A 310 -10.87 5.91 -16.60
CA LEU A 310 -10.56 6.33 -15.23
C LEU A 310 -10.84 7.81 -14.98
N PHE A 311 -10.53 8.67 -15.95
CA PHE A 311 -10.73 10.12 -15.82
C PHE A 311 -12.02 10.62 -16.53
N SER A 312 -12.88 9.70 -16.96
CA SER A 312 -14.20 10.05 -17.44
C SER A 312 -15.14 10.49 -16.30
N PRO A 313 -16.20 11.24 -16.59
CA PRO A 313 -17.23 11.57 -15.59
C PRO A 313 -17.95 10.36 -15.01
N ARG A 314 -17.74 9.17 -15.56
CA ARG A 314 -18.30 7.92 -15.03
C ARG A 314 -17.61 7.46 -13.76
N LEU A 315 -16.29 7.68 -13.64
CA LEU A 315 -15.48 7.25 -12.50
C LEU A 315 -14.88 8.42 -11.73
N TRP A 316 -14.36 9.45 -12.42
CA TRP A 316 -13.70 10.56 -11.75
C TRP A 316 -14.70 11.55 -11.16
N THR A 317 -14.55 11.85 -9.87
CA THR A 317 -15.39 12.79 -9.12
C THR A 317 -14.53 13.84 -8.41
N ALA A 318 -15.17 14.76 -7.68
CA ALA A 318 -14.46 15.74 -6.85
C ALA A 318 -13.67 15.08 -5.70
N ASP A 319 -14.09 13.91 -5.24
CA ASP A 319 -13.50 13.18 -4.11
C ASP A 319 -12.47 12.11 -4.53
N GLY A 320 -12.29 11.91 -5.82
CA GLY A 320 -11.42 10.90 -6.39
C GLY A 320 -12.16 9.97 -7.36
N ILE A 321 -11.67 8.75 -7.51
CA ILE A 321 -12.28 7.74 -8.39
C ILE A 321 -13.31 6.94 -7.61
N ALA A 322 -14.56 6.90 -8.11
CA ALA A 322 -15.60 6.03 -7.58
C ALA A 322 -15.18 4.56 -7.73
N THR A 323 -15.49 3.74 -6.76
CA THR A 323 -15.18 2.29 -6.77
C THR A 323 -15.82 1.60 -7.97
N GLU A 324 -17.07 1.97 -8.27
CA GLU A 324 -17.86 1.51 -9.42
C GLU A 324 -18.60 2.69 -10.01
N ALA A 325 -18.80 2.71 -11.33
CA ALA A 325 -19.53 3.77 -12.01
C ALA A 325 -20.98 3.82 -11.53
N GLY A 326 -21.39 5.00 -11.03
CA GLY A 326 -22.71 5.22 -10.46
C GLY A 326 -22.83 5.02 -8.96
N ASP A 327 -21.81 4.45 -8.31
CA ASP A 327 -21.70 4.39 -6.86
C ASP A 327 -21.07 5.68 -6.29
N LYS A 328 -21.25 5.93 -5.00
CA LYS A 328 -20.70 7.11 -4.30
C LYS A 328 -19.64 6.74 -3.27
N THR A 329 -19.21 5.50 -3.23
CA THR A 329 -18.15 5.05 -2.33
C THR A 329 -16.80 5.34 -2.98
N PHE A 330 -15.98 6.15 -2.30
CA PHE A 330 -14.66 6.56 -2.74
C PHE A 330 -13.62 5.92 -1.84
N TRP A 331 -12.88 5.00 -2.40
CA TRP A 331 -11.73 4.39 -1.72
C TRP A 331 -10.47 5.11 -2.19
N ASP A 332 -9.78 5.76 -1.26
CA ASP A 332 -8.56 6.50 -1.60
C ASP A 332 -7.53 5.61 -2.28
N ARG A 333 -7.49 4.32 -1.93
CA ARG A 333 -6.65 3.33 -2.61
C ARG A 333 -6.90 3.26 -4.11
N SER A 334 -8.15 3.30 -4.54
CA SER A 334 -8.52 3.26 -5.96
C SER A 334 -7.94 4.46 -6.72
N THR A 335 -8.08 5.66 -6.15
CA THR A 335 -7.54 6.90 -6.71
C THR A 335 -6.02 6.85 -6.79
N LEU A 336 -5.36 6.40 -5.72
CA LEU A 336 -3.90 6.34 -5.63
C LEU A 336 -3.30 5.27 -6.54
N TYR A 337 -3.93 4.11 -6.66
CA TYR A 337 -3.53 3.09 -7.63
C TYR A 337 -3.64 3.60 -9.06
N ALA A 338 -4.76 4.26 -9.39
CA ALA A 338 -4.96 4.82 -10.72
C ALA A 338 -3.90 5.88 -11.04
N LEU A 339 -3.66 6.83 -10.14
CA LEU A 339 -2.65 7.89 -10.34
C LEU A 339 -1.25 7.30 -10.49
N ARG A 340 -0.88 6.31 -9.65
CA ARG A 340 0.40 5.61 -9.76
C ARG A 340 0.55 4.92 -11.13
N GLY A 341 -0.49 4.22 -11.57
CA GLY A 341 -0.50 3.52 -12.84
C GLY A 341 -0.45 4.46 -14.05
N VAL A 342 -1.14 5.60 -13.99
CA VAL A 342 -1.16 6.60 -15.06
C VAL A 342 0.21 7.29 -15.20
N PHE A 343 0.88 7.63 -14.08
CA PHE A 343 2.27 8.07 -14.12
C PHE A 343 3.19 7.02 -14.75
N ALA A 344 3.11 5.79 -14.28
CA ALA A 344 3.93 4.69 -14.79
C ALA A 344 3.69 4.42 -16.29
N ALA A 345 2.48 4.69 -16.78
CA ALA A 345 2.13 4.58 -18.21
C ALA A 345 2.60 5.78 -19.06
N GLY A 346 3.20 6.81 -18.45
CA GLY A 346 3.77 7.97 -19.16
C GLY A 346 2.83 9.14 -19.38
N GLU A 347 1.65 9.16 -18.76
CA GLU A 347 0.68 10.25 -18.88
C GLU A 347 0.80 11.23 -17.71
N THR A 348 2.01 11.78 -17.54
CA THR A 348 2.46 12.54 -16.38
C THR A 348 1.62 13.76 -16.09
N ASP A 349 1.38 14.63 -17.07
CA ASP A 349 0.63 15.87 -16.85
C ASP A 349 -0.84 15.60 -16.50
N LYS A 350 -1.43 14.57 -17.11
CA LYS A 350 -2.80 14.13 -16.79
C LYS A 350 -2.87 13.63 -15.35
N ALA A 351 -1.94 12.77 -14.94
CA ALA A 351 -1.87 12.25 -13.57
C ALA A 351 -1.63 13.36 -12.55
N LEU A 352 -0.67 14.27 -12.82
CA LEU A 352 -0.34 15.39 -11.94
C LEU A 352 -1.54 16.30 -11.70
N LYS A 353 -2.25 16.69 -12.77
CA LYS A 353 -3.45 17.54 -12.65
C LYS A 353 -4.47 16.97 -11.66
N HIS A 354 -4.66 15.65 -11.71
CA HIS A 354 -5.61 14.98 -10.82
C HIS A 354 -5.04 14.77 -9.41
N LEU A 355 -3.75 14.44 -9.29
CA LEU A 355 -3.07 14.29 -8.01
C LEU A 355 -3.03 15.61 -7.23
N SER A 356 -2.72 16.74 -7.87
CA SER A 356 -2.69 18.05 -7.21
C SER A 356 -4.07 18.41 -6.66
N ARG A 357 -5.15 18.25 -7.45
CA ARG A 357 -6.52 18.51 -6.98
C ARG A 357 -6.94 17.60 -5.82
N TYR A 358 -6.62 16.32 -5.91
CA TYR A 358 -6.88 15.35 -4.85
C TYR A 358 -6.14 15.75 -3.57
N SER A 359 -4.84 16.08 -3.67
CA SER A 359 -4.00 16.43 -2.54
C SER A 359 -4.41 17.77 -1.90
N GLU A 360 -4.75 18.78 -2.71
CA GLU A 360 -5.28 20.04 -2.24
C GLU A 360 -6.55 19.84 -1.41
N ARG A 361 -7.49 19.05 -1.93
CA ARG A 361 -8.73 18.74 -1.23
C ARG A 361 -8.49 17.98 0.07
N ARG A 362 -7.55 17.06 0.11
CA ARG A 362 -7.18 16.34 1.34
C ARG A 362 -6.48 17.23 2.35
N LEU A 363 -5.54 18.06 1.90
CA LEU A 363 -4.75 18.91 2.78
C LEU A 363 -5.54 20.10 3.31
N LEU A 364 -6.35 20.76 2.48
CA LEU A 364 -7.05 22.02 2.79
C LEU A 364 -8.56 21.86 3.02
N GLY A 365 -9.11 20.67 2.86
CA GLY A 365 -10.54 20.38 3.03
C GLY A 365 -10.93 20.06 4.47
N GLU A 366 -12.19 19.74 4.68
CA GLU A 366 -12.77 19.33 5.97
C GLU A 366 -12.46 17.87 6.32
N HIS A 367 -11.26 17.41 5.97
CA HIS A 367 -10.83 16.02 6.13
C HIS A 367 -9.47 15.97 6.84
N VAL A 368 -9.05 14.77 7.26
CA VAL A 368 -7.68 14.57 7.75
C VAL A 368 -6.69 14.81 6.60
N PRO A 369 -5.50 15.38 6.84
CA PRO A 369 -4.55 15.78 5.81
C PRO A 369 -3.74 14.61 5.23
N TYR A 370 -4.35 13.42 5.16
CA TYR A 370 -3.75 12.20 4.61
C TYR A 370 -4.83 11.30 4.00
N PRO A 371 -4.50 10.39 3.09
CA PRO A 371 -5.43 9.41 2.53
C PRO A 371 -5.98 8.46 3.61
N VAL A 372 -7.23 8.06 3.43
CA VAL A 372 -7.94 7.13 4.29
C VAL A 372 -8.53 5.98 3.48
N GLU A 373 -9.02 4.93 4.15
CA GLU A 373 -9.55 3.76 3.45
C GLU A 373 -10.74 4.13 2.58
N ALA A 374 -11.78 4.74 3.15
CA ALA A 374 -13.00 5.09 2.43
C ALA A 374 -13.59 6.42 2.92
N TYR A 375 -14.30 7.12 2.01
CA TYR A 375 -15.01 8.35 2.29
C TYR A 375 -16.29 8.41 1.45
N PRO A 376 -17.45 8.73 2.00
CA PRO A 376 -17.72 9.08 3.41
C PRO A 376 -18.08 7.88 4.31
N GLU A 377 -17.43 6.76 4.17
CA GLU A 377 -17.76 5.53 4.88
C GLU A 377 -17.43 5.61 6.38
N GLY A 378 -18.41 5.91 7.20
CA GLY A 378 -18.52 5.75 8.64
C GLY A 378 -17.28 6.03 9.49
N ASP A 379 -17.03 5.14 10.43
CA ASP A 379 -15.92 5.19 11.39
C ASP A 379 -14.57 4.66 10.81
N GLN A 380 -14.59 4.10 9.61
CA GLN A 380 -13.39 3.59 8.92
C GLN A 380 -12.54 4.67 8.27
N ARG A 381 -13.03 5.91 8.19
CA ARG A 381 -12.30 7.02 7.57
C ARG A 381 -10.93 7.32 8.17
N HIS A 382 -10.63 6.79 9.36
CA HIS A 382 -9.33 6.95 10.02
C HIS A 382 -8.35 5.79 9.74
N LEU A 383 -8.79 4.72 9.10
CA LEU A 383 -7.90 3.70 8.57
C LEU A 383 -7.09 4.31 7.43
N SER A 384 -5.78 4.22 7.48
CA SER A 384 -4.91 5.05 6.65
C SER A 384 -3.63 4.36 6.18
N ALA A 385 -3.67 3.04 5.94
CA ALA A 385 -2.59 2.32 5.28
C ALA A 385 -2.29 2.90 3.89
N GLU A 386 -3.29 3.47 3.24
CA GLU A 386 -3.23 4.22 1.98
C GLU A 386 -2.24 5.37 1.98
N SER A 387 -1.85 5.87 3.16
CA SER A 387 -0.78 6.88 3.26
C SER A 387 0.57 6.35 2.74
N GLY A 388 0.86 5.06 2.92
CA GLY A 388 2.02 4.42 2.29
C GLY A 388 1.89 4.34 0.76
N LEU A 389 0.69 4.05 0.27
CA LEU A 389 0.40 4.05 -1.16
C LEU A 389 0.52 5.46 -1.77
N TYR A 390 0.09 6.52 -1.06
CA TYR A 390 0.29 7.89 -1.50
C TYR A 390 1.77 8.20 -1.76
N CYS A 391 2.65 7.84 -0.85
CA CYS A 391 4.10 8.00 -1.05
C CYS A 391 4.60 7.21 -2.28
N ARG A 392 4.06 6.03 -2.53
CA ARG A 392 4.40 5.21 -3.70
C ARG A 392 3.91 5.79 -5.03
N VAL A 393 2.87 6.64 -5.03
CA VAL A 393 2.47 7.38 -6.25
C VAL A 393 3.64 8.21 -6.79
N PHE A 394 4.41 8.81 -5.90
CA PHE A 394 5.61 9.56 -6.29
C PHE A 394 6.77 8.62 -6.62
N VAL A 395 7.13 7.74 -5.70
CA VAL A 395 8.32 6.86 -5.84
C VAL A 395 8.21 5.98 -7.08
N GLU A 396 7.14 5.21 -7.19
CA GLU A 396 6.95 4.22 -8.26
C GLU A 396 6.25 4.80 -9.49
N GLY A 397 5.42 5.83 -9.31
CA GLY A 397 4.71 6.51 -10.39
C GLY A 397 5.54 7.62 -11.01
N LEU A 398 5.63 8.80 -10.37
CA LEU A 398 6.26 10.01 -10.90
C LEU A 398 7.76 9.82 -11.17
N PHE A 399 8.51 9.20 -10.25
CA PHE A 399 9.93 8.91 -10.43
C PHE A 399 10.19 7.59 -11.14
N GLY A 400 9.19 6.72 -11.28
CA GLY A 400 9.29 5.46 -11.98
C GLY A 400 10.35 4.52 -11.39
N LEU A 401 10.57 4.56 -10.06
CA LEU A 401 11.54 3.72 -9.38
C LEU A 401 10.98 2.30 -9.21
N ARG A 402 11.69 1.30 -9.75
CA ARG A 402 11.31 -0.10 -9.62
C ARG A 402 12.51 -0.96 -9.20
N PRO A 403 12.39 -1.72 -8.10
CA PRO A 403 13.46 -2.64 -7.68
C PRO A 403 13.63 -3.79 -8.68
N THR A 404 14.88 -4.10 -9.02
CA THR A 404 15.24 -5.21 -9.92
C THR A 404 16.33 -6.12 -9.34
N GLY A 405 16.78 -5.83 -8.11
CA GLY A 405 17.75 -6.61 -7.38
C GLY A 405 18.11 -5.91 -6.08
N PHE A 406 18.92 -6.56 -5.21
CA PHE A 406 19.31 -5.98 -3.91
C PHE A 406 20.06 -4.66 -4.02
N ARG A 407 20.80 -4.46 -5.13
CA ARG A 407 21.58 -3.24 -5.40
C ARG A 407 21.30 -2.71 -6.79
N SER A 408 20.13 -3.02 -7.32
CA SER A 408 19.75 -2.58 -8.65
C SER A 408 18.29 -2.21 -8.73
N PHE A 409 18.02 -1.19 -9.52
CA PHE A 409 16.69 -0.68 -9.80
C PHE A 409 16.65 -0.06 -11.18
N THR A 410 15.48 0.06 -11.75
CA THR A 410 15.23 0.94 -12.88
C THR A 410 14.61 2.23 -12.36
N VAL A 411 14.89 3.32 -13.05
CA VAL A 411 14.26 4.62 -12.80
C VAL A 411 13.86 5.24 -14.12
N SER A 412 12.64 5.76 -14.18
CA SER A 412 12.07 6.38 -15.38
C SER A 412 11.31 7.65 -15.00
N PRO A 413 12.03 8.68 -14.53
CA PRO A 413 11.40 9.92 -14.09
C PRO A 413 10.83 10.67 -15.28
N GLN A 414 9.62 11.17 -15.11
CA GLN A 414 8.95 11.98 -16.14
C GLN A 414 8.62 13.35 -15.56
N LEU A 415 9.46 14.32 -15.90
CA LEU A 415 9.30 15.69 -15.44
C LEU A 415 8.00 16.27 -16.02
N PRO A 416 7.03 16.69 -15.17
CA PRO A 416 5.80 17.33 -15.65
C PRO A 416 6.06 18.61 -16.45
N SER A 417 5.20 18.91 -17.41
CA SER A 417 5.27 20.17 -18.14
C SER A 417 5.10 21.36 -17.19
N GLY A 418 5.94 22.36 -17.29
CA GLY A 418 5.94 23.51 -16.40
C GLY A 418 6.75 23.36 -15.11
N TRP A 419 7.31 22.18 -14.83
CA TRP A 419 8.28 21.99 -13.74
C TRP A 419 9.71 22.05 -14.28
N ASN A 420 10.57 22.77 -13.58
CA ASN A 420 11.99 22.83 -13.94
C ASN A 420 12.82 21.75 -13.21
N THR A 421 12.34 21.32 -12.05
CA THR A 421 13.01 20.33 -11.20
C THR A 421 12.02 19.50 -10.42
N MET A 422 12.40 18.30 -10.08
CA MET A 422 11.78 17.47 -9.03
C MET A 422 12.88 16.62 -8.42
N GLU A 423 12.82 16.42 -7.10
CA GLU A 423 13.83 15.66 -6.38
C GLU A 423 13.17 14.68 -5.39
N LEU A 424 13.73 13.50 -5.31
CA LEU A 424 13.41 12.53 -4.24
C LEU A 424 14.71 12.26 -3.50
N LYS A 425 14.79 12.75 -2.26
CA LYS A 425 15.99 12.72 -1.42
C LYS A 425 15.89 11.65 -0.33
N ASN A 426 17.03 11.28 0.21
CA ASN A 426 17.13 10.40 1.37
C ASN A 426 16.40 9.06 1.16
N ILE A 427 16.48 8.52 -0.06
CA ILE A 427 16.04 7.16 -0.33
C ILE A 427 17.05 6.23 0.35
N ARG A 428 16.60 5.42 1.30
CA ARG A 428 17.43 4.45 2.03
C ARG A 428 16.99 3.04 1.69
N ALA A 429 17.24 2.67 0.44
CA ALA A 429 16.87 1.40 -0.15
C ALA A 429 18.09 0.75 -0.81
N PHE A 430 17.93 -0.51 -1.23
CA PHE A 430 18.91 -1.25 -2.02
C PHE A 430 20.24 -1.58 -1.29
N GLY A 431 20.17 -1.78 -0.01
CA GLY A 431 21.30 -2.19 0.86
C GLY A 431 22.16 -1.03 1.31
#